data_fccda4e5cf30ee18ddb569fc7f863169
#
_entry.id   fccda4e5cf30ee18ddb569fc7f863169
#
_cell.length_a   1.000
_cell.length_b   1.000
_cell.length_c   1.000
_cell.angle_alpha   90.00
_cell.angle_beta   90.00
_cell.angle_gamma   90.00
#
_symmetry.space_group_name_H-M   'P 1'
#
loop_
_entity.id
_entity.type
_entity.pdbx_description
1 polymer ?
#
loop_
_entity_poly.entity_id
_entity_poly.type
_entity_poly.pdbx_seq_one_letter_code
_entity_poly.pdbx_strand_id
1 'polypeptide(L)'
;ATVNIKGGTLIAEAKSLITEGTTYTPVINVTGGTFSDPSVLKYMATNATVDIKLLSNINIAKTELATGYILNAANATANLNLNGHDIINSSETADATPFTQIFTVQNGTLNISGNGNVKCDASATAKDDGYRMVIEARGYGTVNIHGGSYYNTQKLNTQIDLIYARENGKINIYGGTFESGKYGTPNNDTDGRYWVLNLKNTDKNTASIQVSGGTFINFNPANPNMDDNESYLVTGYEVTRDGS
;
A
#
# COMPACT_ATOMS: atom_id res chain seq x y z
N ALA A 1 -15.83 -23.16 -13.63
CA ALA A 1 -15.16 -22.71 -14.86
C ALA A 1 -13.77 -22.17 -14.51
N THR A 2 -12.80 -22.36 -15.40
CA THR A 2 -11.43 -21.81 -15.26
C THR A 2 -11.19 -20.82 -16.38
N VAL A 3 -10.71 -19.63 -16.03
CA VAL A 3 -10.28 -18.59 -16.96
C VAL A 3 -8.79 -18.38 -16.82
N ASN A 4 -8.05 -18.50 -17.90
CA ASN A 4 -6.60 -18.27 -17.92
C ASN A 4 -6.29 -17.04 -18.77
N ILE A 5 -5.71 -16.01 -18.17
CA ILE A 5 -5.22 -14.80 -18.83
C ILE A 5 -3.71 -14.88 -18.91
N LYS A 6 -3.17 -15.05 -20.10
CA LYS A 6 -1.74 -15.28 -20.32
C LYS A 6 -0.99 -14.06 -20.85
N GLY A 7 -1.72 -13.04 -21.29
CA GLY A 7 -1.16 -11.82 -21.89
C GLY A 7 -2.25 -10.96 -22.53
N GLY A 8 -1.83 -9.94 -23.28
CA GLY A 8 -2.70 -8.95 -23.88
C GLY A 8 -2.89 -7.72 -23.00
N THR A 9 -3.73 -6.80 -23.46
CA THR A 9 -4.05 -5.57 -22.75
C THR A 9 -5.54 -5.55 -22.42
N LEU A 10 -5.84 -5.45 -21.12
CA LEU A 10 -7.22 -5.37 -20.61
C LEU A 10 -7.42 -3.99 -19.98
N ILE A 11 -8.41 -3.27 -20.48
CA ILE A 11 -8.74 -1.92 -20.04
C ILE A 11 -10.17 -1.92 -19.53
N ALA A 12 -10.38 -1.38 -18.32
CA ALA A 12 -11.67 -0.99 -17.80
C ALA A 12 -11.64 0.50 -17.47
N GLU A 13 -12.69 1.20 -17.86
CA GLU A 13 -12.94 2.56 -17.47
C GLU A 13 -13.89 2.54 -16.27
N ALA A 14 -13.42 3.00 -15.11
CA ALA A 14 -14.21 3.23 -13.90
C ALA A 14 -14.85 1.99 -13.20
N LYS A 15 -14.44 0.77 -13.51
CA LYS A 15 -14.90 -0.46 -12.82
C LYS A 15 -13.80 -1.50 -12.76
N SER A 16 -13.92 -2.46 -11.82
CA SER A 16 -13.01 -3.61 -11.77
C SER A 16 -12.98 -4.36 -13.08
N LEU A 17 -11.77 -4.64 -13.59
CA LEU A 17 -11.55 -5.40 -14.83
C LEU A 17 -12.06 -6.83 -14.76
N ILE A 18 -12.06 -7.39 -13.55
CA ILE A 18 -12.47 -8.76 -13.31
C ILE A 18 -13.58 -8.72 -12.27
N THR A 19 -14.78 -9.17 -12.67
CA THR A 19 -15.94 -9.27 -11.80
C THR A 19 -16.34 -10.74 -11.68
N GLU A 20 -16.37 -11.25 -10.46
CA GLU A 20 -16.87 -12.60 -10.19
C GLU A 20 -18.39 -12.61 -10.11
N GLY A 21 -19.00 -13.64 -10.69
CA GLY A 21 -20.45 -13.84 -10.55
C GLY A 21 -20.83 -14.33 -9.15
N THR A 22 -22.00 -13.96 -8.69
CA THR A 22 -22.49 -14.31 -7.34
C THR A 22 -22.88 -15.78 -7.16
N THR A 23 -23.16 -16.48 -8.26
CA THR A 23 -23.68 -17.85 -8.24
C THR A 23 -22.61 -18.93 -8.39
N TYR A 24 -21.49 -18.60 -9.03
CA TYR A 24 -20.36 -19.51 -9.25
C TYR A 24 -19.07 -18.74 -9.09
N THR A 25 -18.14 -19.26 -8.28
CA THR A 25 -16.79 -18.73 -8.16
C THR A 25 -15.90 -19.36 -9.22
N PRO A 26 -15.54 -18.66 -10.28
CA PRO A 26 -14.60 -19.17 -11.28
C PRO A 26 -13.20 -19.21 -10.71
N VAL A 27 -12.39 -20.16 -11.16
CA VAL A 27 -10.94 -20.09 -10.97
C VAL A 27 -10.36 -19.19 -12.05
N ILE A 28 -9.75 -18.09 -11.63
CA ILE A 28 -9.12 -17.12 -12.54
C ILE A 28 -7.62 -17.14 -12.28
N ASN A 29 -6.85 -17.40 -13.33
CA ASN A 29 -5.40 -17.43 -13.29
C ASN A 29 -4.82 -16.39 -14.24
N VAL A 30 -4.07 -15.44 -13.71
CA VAL A 30 -3.35 -14.43 -14.48
C VAL A 30 -1.87 -14.74 -14.46
N THR A 31 -1.27 -15.00 -15.60
CA THR A 31 0.15 -15.31 -15.75
C THR A 31 0.93 -14.20 -16.47
N GLY A 32 0.25 -13.23 -17.07
CA GLY A 32 0.87 -12.07 -17.71
C GLY A 32 -0.17 -11.14 -18.34
N GLY A 33 0.29 -9.98 -18.82
CA GLY A 33 -0.52 -8.98 -19.50
C GLY A 33 -0.37 -7.59 -18.91
N THR A 34 -1.04 -6.64 -19.58
CA THR A 34 -1.14 -5.23 -19.15
C THR A 34 -2.57 -4.90 -18.75
N PHE A 35 -2.74 -4.27 -17.62
CA PHE A 35 -4.04 -3.99 -17.02
C PHE A 35 -4.14 -2.51 -16.62
N SER A 36 -5.36 -1.98 -16.59
CA SER A 36 -5.62 -0.61 -16.14
C SER A 36 -6.07 -0.51 -14.67
N ASP A 37 -6.20 -1.64 -13.98
CA ASP A 37 -6.76 -1.69 -12.62
C ASP A 37 -6.02 -2.73 -11.75
N PRO A 38 -5.69 -2.40 -10.48
CA PRO A 38 -5.00 -3.31 -9.57
C PRO A 38 -5.80 -4.52 -9.09
N SER A 39 -7.08 -4.63 -9.39
CA SER A 39 -7.89 -5.81 -9.01
C SER A 39 -7.33 -7.13 -9.57
N VAL A 40 -6.52 -7.06 -10.62
CA VAL A 40 -5.80 -8.20 -11.18
C VAL A 40 -4.86 -8.87 -10.17
N LEU A 41 -4.35 -8.15 -9.18
CA LEU A 41 -3.39 -8.68 -8.18
C LEU A 41 -3.93 -9.92 -7.47
N LYS A 42 -5.22 -9.95 -7.16
CA LYS A 42 -5.90 -11.08 -6.51
C LYS A 42 -5.82 -12.38 -7.30
N TYR A 43 -5.69 -12.29 -8.61
CA TYR A 43 -5.77 -13.42 -9.54
C TYR A 43 -4.42 -13.83 -10.12
N MET A 44 -3.35 -13.19 -9.70
CA MET A 44 -2.01 -13.52 -10.18
C MET A 44 -1.62 -14.92 -9.75
N ALA A 45 -1.12 -15.68 -10.71
CA ALA A 45 -0.55 -17.00 -10.47
C ALA A 45 0.90 -16.90 -9.98
N THR A 46 1.40 -17.97 -9.37
CA THR A 46 2.82 -18.11 -9.04
C THR A 46 3.70 -17.89 -10.27
N ASN A 47 4.81 -17.19 -10.09
CA ASN A 47 5.77 -16.78 -11.14
C ASN A 47 5.18 -15.86 -12.23
N ALA A 48 3.97 -15.30 -12.05
CA ALA A 48 3.38 -14.38 -13.00
C ALA A 48 4.12 -13.03 -13.00
N THR A 49 4.14 -12.37 -14.16
CA THR A 49 4.53 -10.97 -14.26
C THR A 49 3.44 -10.19 -14.97
N VAL A 50 2.95 -9.12 -14.33
CA VAL A 50 1.91 -8.25 -14.89
C VAL A 50 2.34 -6.79 -14.82
N ASP A 51 1.91 -6.01 -15.80
CA ASP A 51 2.03 -4.57 -15.81
C ASP A 51 0.65 -3.95 -15.58
N ILE A 52 0.59 -2.96 -14.67
CA ILE A 52 -0.62 -2.22 -14.36
C ILE A 52 -0.32 -0.75 -14.63
N LYS A 53 -1.09 -0.14 -15.51
CA LYS A 53 -0.99 1.28 -15.82
C LYS A 53 -2.37 1.92 -15.61
N LEU A 54 -2.48 2.79 -14.64
CA LEU A 54 -3.74 3.49 -14.40
C LEU A 54 -4.09 4.40 -15.57
N LEU A 55 -5.35 4.40 -15.96
CA LEU A 55 -5.89 5.26 -17.01
C LEU A 55 -6.94 6.25 -16.47
N SER A 56 -7.33 6.10 -15.21
CA SER A 56 -8.25 6.98 -14.49
C SER A 56 -8.02 6.85 -12.99
N ASN A 57 -8.56 7.79 -12.23
CA ASN A 57 -8.57 7.70 -10.78
C ASN A 57 -9.46 6.53 -10.34
N ILE A 58 -9.01 5.84 -9.29
CA ILE A 58 -9.74 4.73 -8.67
C ILE A 58 -10.20 5.18 -7.29
N ASN A 59 -11.50 5.07 -7.04
CA ASN A 59 -12.06 5.21 -5.70
C ASN A 59 -12.52 3.82 -5.23
N ILE A 60 -11.86 3.31 -4.20
CA ILE A 60 -12.22 2.04 -3.58
C ILE A 60 -13.46 2.30 -2.72
N ALA A 61 -14.60 1.86 -3.23
CA ALA A 61 -15.86 2.01 -2.51
C ALA A 61 -15.98 0.96 -1.40
N LYS A 62 -16.71 1.32 -0.35
CA LYS A 62 -17.00 0.58 0.87
C LYS A 62 -17.39 -0.91 0.67
N THR A 63 -18.00 -1.23 -0.46
CA THR A 63 -18.65 -2.53 -0.69
C THR A 63 -17.79 -3.54 -1.45
N GLU A 64 -16.72 -3.10 -2.11
CA GLU A 64 -16.01 -3.94 -3.06
C GLU A 64 -14.67 -4.49 -2.53
N LEU A 65 -13.99 -3.77 -1.63
CA LEU A 65 -12.67 -4.15 -1.16
C LEU A 65 -12.45 -3.76 0.32
N ALA A 66 -13.17 -4.39 1.24
CA ALA A 66 -12.95 -4.19 2.67
C ALA A 66 -11.48 -4.43 3.11
N THR A 67 -10.72 -5.17 2.31
CA THR A 67 -9.32 -5.55 2.57
C THR A 67 -8.31 -4.91 1.61
N GLY A 68 -8.74 -4.03 0.69
CA GLY A 68 -7.87 -3.47 -0.35
C GLY A 68 -7.43 -4.49 -1.41
N TYR A 69 -6.43 -4.13 -2.19
CA TYR A 69 -5.82 -5.00 -3.19
C TYR A 69 -4.79 -5.93 -2.56
N ILE A 70 -4.93 -7.24 -2.77
CA ILE A 70 -4.05 -8.25 -2.19
C ILE A 70 -3.23 -8.93 -3.28
N LEU A 71 -1.90 -8.88 -3.16
CA LEU A 71 -0.99 -9.73 -3.90
C LEU A 71 -0.53 -10.90 -3.00
N ASN A 72 -0.92 -12.12 -3.37
CA ASN A 72 -0.52 -13.33 -2.66
C ASN A 72 -0.14 -14.44 -3.64
N ALA A 73 0.87 -14.20 -4.44
CA ALA A 73 1.37 -15.13 -5.45
C ALA A 73 2.89 -15.25 -5.36
N ALA A 74 3.38 -16.42 -4.99
CA ALA A 74 4.81 -16.65 -4.79
C ALA A 74 5.61 -16.36 -6.08
N ASN A 75 6.73 -15.65 -5.94
CA ASN A 75 7.61 -15.24 -7.04
C ASN A 75 6.92 -14.41 -8.15
N ALA A 76 5.70 -13.96 -7.93
CA ALA A 76 5.03 -13.09 -8.89
C ALA A 76 5.53 -11.64 -8.78
N THR A 77 5.48 -10.91 -9.88
CA THR A 77 5.86 -9.50 -9.94
C THR A 77 4.74 -8.69 -10.59
N ALA A 78 4.25 -7.68 -9.88
CA ALA A 78 3.34 -6.69 -10.41
C ALA A 78 4.04 -5.32 -10.51
N ASN A 79 4.01 -4.70 -11.68
CA ASN A 79 4.55 -3.38 -11.92
C ASN A 79 3.39 -2.40 -12.06
N LEU A 80 3.14 -1.60 -11.02
CA LEU A 80 2.09 -0.59 -10.99
C LEU A 80 2.67 0.77 -11.34
N ASN A 81 2.19 1.36 -12.43
CA ASN A 81 2.44 2.75 -12.78
C ASN A 81 1.18 3.56 -12.50
N LEU A 82 1.27 4.51 -11.58
CA LEU A 82 0.17 5.42 -11.23
C LEU A 82 -0.21 6.36 -12.37
N ASN A 83 0.75 6.68 -13.27
CA ASN A 83 0.50 7.43 -14.52
C ASN A 83 -0.29 8.73 -14.32
N GLY A 84 -0.08 9.44 -13.23
CA GLY A 84 -0.75 10.69 -12.89
C GLY A 84 -2.14 10.53 -12.26
N HIS A 85 -2.57 9.30 -11.95
CA HIS A 85 -3.88 8.99 -11.40
C HIS A 85 -3.81 8.58 -9.94
N ASP A 86 -4.93 8.75 -9.25
CA ASP A 86 -5.06 8.51 -7.82
C ASP A 86 -5.75 7.17 -7.53
N ILE A 87 -5.31 6.52 -6.46
CA ILE A 87 -6.05 5.43 -5.80
C ILE A 87 -6.47 5.92 -4.43
N ILE A 88 -7.77 6.04 -4.22
CA ILE A 88 -8.36 6.60 -3.01
C ILE A 88 -9.23 5.55 -2.34
N ASN A 89 -8.98 5.28 -1.08
CA ASN A 89 -9.93 4.57 -0.23
C ASN A 89 -10.67 5.58 0.64
N SER A 90 -11.87 5.94 0.22
CA SER A 90 -12.77 6.85 0.94
C SER A 90 -13.86 6.12 1.72
N SER A 91 -13.72 4.81 1.92
CA SER A 91 -14.75 4.01 2.58
C SER A 91 -14.93 4.44 4.03
N GLU A 92 -16.07 5.03 4.30
CA GLU A 92 -16.59 5.31 5.65
C GLU A 92 -17.32 4.06 6.15
N THR A 93 -16.66 3.17 6.85
CA THR A 93 -17.39 2.13 7.55
C THR A 93 -17.58 2.52 9.00
N ALA A 94 -18.81 2.88 9.37
CA ALA A 94 -19.23 2.94 10.76
C ALA A 94 -19.23 1.54 11.43
N ASP A 95 -19.15 0.49 10.64
CA ASP A 95 -19.18 -0.89 11.11
C ASP A 95 -17.80 -1.50 10.87
N ALA A 96 -17.07 -1.57 11.93
CA ALA A 96 -15.76 -2.13 12.11
C ALA A 96 -15.49 -3.42 11.34
N THR A 97 -14.91 -3.31 10.15
CA THR A 97 -13.90 -4.28 9.78
C THR A 97 -12.55 -3.68 10.16
N PRO A 98 -11.78 -4.35 11.02
CA PRO A 98 -10.68 -3.71 11.76
C PRO A 98 -9.48 -3.30 10.91
N PHE A 99 -9.43 -3.62 9.61
CA PHE A 99 -8.25 -3.41 8.79
C PHE A 99 -8.65 -2.89 7.41
N THR A 100 -8.31 -1.65 7.11
CA THR A 100 -8.49 -1.08 5.77
C THR A 100 -7.15 -0.75 5.18
N GLN A 101 -6.67 -1.55 4.25
CA GLN A 101 -5.47 -1.29 3.47
C GLN A 101 -5.86 -0.85 2.05
N ILE A 102 -4.93 -0.17 1.36
CA ILE A 102 -5.01 -0.04 -0.09
C ILE A 102 -4.28 -1.21 -0.75
N PHE A 103 -3.04 -1.48 -0.30
CA PHE A 103 -2.29 -2.64 -0.78
C PHE A 103 -1.83 -3.52 0.38
N THR A 104 -2.05 -4.83 0.25
CA THR A 104 -1.43 -5.85 1.08
C THR A 104 -0.63 -6.80 0.18
N VAL A 105 0.68 -6.89 0.42
CA VAL A 105 1.56 -7.83 -0.29
C VAL A 105 1.98 -8.92 0.67
N GLN A 106 1.41 -10.13 0.49
CA GLN A 106 1.67 -11.30 1.34
C GLN A 106 2.77 -12.19 0.76
N ASN A 107 2.79 -12.33 -0.56
CA ASN A 107 3.81 -13.04 -1.31
C ASN A 107 3.98 -12.35 -2.67
N GLY A 108 5.20 -12.44 -3.22
CA GLY A 108 5.54 -11.80 -4.48
C GLY A 108 6.01 -10.36 -4.30
N THR A 109 6.15 -9.64 -5.40
CA THR A 109 6.73 -8.30 -5.45
C THR A 109 5.76 -7.33 -6.10
N LEU A 110 5.49 -6.20 -5.44
CA LEU A 110 4.77 -5.05 -6.00
C LEU A 110 5.75 -3.89 -6.19
N ASN A 111 5.97 -3.49 -7.42
CA ASN A 111 6.73 -2.29 -7.78
C ASN A 111 5.74 -1.15 -8.07
N ILE A 112 5.86 -0.01 -7.37
CA ILE A 112 5.00 1.16 -7.57
C ILE A 112 5.83 2.32 -8.11
N SER A 113 5.38 2.93 -9.18
CA SER A 113 6.07 4.01 -9.88
C SER A 113 5.10 5.06 -10.44
N GLY A 114 5.67 6.13 -10.99
CA GLY A 114 4.91 7.22 -11.58
C GLY A 114 4.36 8.21 -10.56
N ASN A 115 3.76 9.28 -11.06
CA ASN A 115 3.11 10.31 -10.25
C ASN A 115 1.65 9.93 -10.03
N GLY A 116 1.09 10.32 -8.91
CA GLY A 116 -0.28 10.05 -8.49
C GLY A 116 -0.35 9.88 -6.97
N ASN A 117 -1.55 9.87 -6.43
CA ASN A 117 -1.74 9.73 -4.99
C ASN A 117 -2.29 8.34 -4.64
N VAL A 118 -1.79 7.77 -3.56
CA VAL A 118 -2.32 6.56 -2.95
C VAL A 118 -2.72 6.93 -1.53
N LYS A 119 -4.01 7.10 -1.27
CA LYS A 119 -4.46 7.69 -0.01
C LYS A 119 -5.68 7.01 0.60
N CYS A 120 -5.67 6.90 1.91
CA CYS A 120 -6.85 6.67 2.72
C CYS A 120 -7.43 8.03 3.15
N ASP A 121 -8.65 8.32 2.72
CA ASP A 121 -9.34 9.59 2.92
C ASP A 121 -10.76 9.32 3.45
N ALA A 122 -10.85 8.76 4.64
CA ALA A 122 -12.13 8.55 5.29
C ALA A 122 -12.52 9.76 6.13
N SER A 123 -13.81 10.11 6.13
CA SER A 123 -14.30 11.22 6.91
C SER A 123 -14.24 10.96 8.43
N ALA A 124 -14.44 12.04 9.19
CA ALA A 124 -14.29 12.09 10.65
C ALA A 124 -15.26 11.21 11.47
N THR A 125 -16.11 10.43 10.83
CA THR A 125 -17.17 9.64 11.48
C THR A 125 -16.87 8.15 11.60
N ALA A 126 -15.75 7.69 11.08
CA ALA A 126 -15.35 6.28 11.22
C ALA A 126 -15.04 5.98 12.70
N LYS A 127 -15.58 4.90 13.21
CA LYS A 127 -15.36 4.44 14.58
C LYS A 127 -13.88 4.10 14.86
N ASP A 128 -13.52 4.28 16.12
CA ASP A 128 -12.16 4.24 16.66
C ASP A 128 -11.45 2.86 16.65
N ASP A 129 -11.98 1.83 16.01
CA ASP A 129 -11.62 0.44 16.30
C ASP A 129 -10.79 -0.26 15.20
N GLY A 130 -10.21 0.44 14.24
CA GLY A 130 -9.54 -0.21 13.11
C GLY A 130 -8.13 0.28 12.84
N TYR A 131 -7.23 -0.65 12.57
CA TYR A 131 -5.92 -0.34 11.99
C TYR A 131 -6.12 0.04 10.52
N ARG A 132 -5.51 1.13 10.09
CA ARG A 132 -5.59 1.61 8.72
C ARG A 132 -4.20 1.83 8.16
N MET A 133 -3.92 1.18 7.05
CA MET A 133 -2.62 1.22 6.39
C MET A 133 -2.83 1.55 4.92
N VAL A 134 -1.95 2.36 4.35
CA VAL A 134 -1.96 2.55 2.90
C VAL A 134 -1.29 1.35 2.23
N ILE A 135 -0.12 0.94 2.74
CA ILE A 135 0.62 -0.24 2.24
C ILE A 135 1.03 -1.12 3.42
N GLU A 136 0.74 -2.42 3.29
CA GLU A 136 1.25 -3.46 4.17
C GLU A 136 2.08 -4.48 3.38
N ALA A 137 3.29 -4.77 3.84
CA ALA A 137 4.06 -5.95 3.42
C ALA A 137 4.15 -6.95 4.56
N ARG A 138 3.78 -8.21 4.29
CA ARG A 138 3.82 -9.31 5.27
C ARG A 138 4.13 -10.65 4.61
N GLY A 139 4.25 -11.72 5.40
CA GLY A 139 4.60 -13.03 4.86
C GLY A 139 5.96 -12.97 4.18
N TYR A 140 6.02 -13.20 2.88
CA TYR A 140 7.20 -13.04 2.04
C TYR A 140 6.99 -11.99 0.95
N GLY A 141 6.08 -11.03 1.20
CA GLY A 141 5.80 -9.95 0.27
C GLY A 141 6.90 -8.90 0.25
N THR A 142 7.16 -8.36 -0.93
CA THR A 142 8.10 -7.26 -1.14
C THR A 142 7.38 -6.11 -1.83
N VAL A 143 7.56 -4.89 -1.33
CA VAL A 143 7.08 -3.67 -1.98
C VAL A 143 8.26 -2.77 -2.30
N ASN A 144 8.37 -2.33 -3.54
CA ASN A 144 9.37 -1.38 -4.01
C ASN A 144 8.67 -0.10 -4.44
N ILE A 145 8.98 1.03 -3.81
CA ILE A 145 8.35 2.32 -4.07
C ILE A 145 9.35 3.24 -4.76
N HIS A 146 9.07 3.57 -6.02
CA HIS A 146 9.91 4.43 -6.85
C HIS A 146 9.32 5.84 -7.08
N GLY A 147 8.06 6.07 -6.68
CA GLY A 147 7.37 7.35 -6.87
C GLY A 147 5.98 7.34 -6.27
N GLY A 148 5.19 8.37 -6.57
CA GLY A 148 3.85 8.56 -6.02
C GLY A 148 3.85 9.34 -4.70
N SER A 149 2.65 9.71 -4.27
CA SER A 149 2.43 10.40 -3.00
C SER A 149 1.48 9.59 -2.14
N TYR A 150 1.88 9.34 -0.92
CA TYR A 150 1.19 8.45 0.01
C TYR A 150 0.68 9.24 1.20
N TYR A 151 -0.63 9.17 1.43
CA TYR A 151 -1.29 9.95 2.48
C TYR A 151 -2.22 9.08 3.29
N ASN A 152 -2.27 9.37 4.57
CA ASN A 152 -3.34 8.92 5.44
C ASN A 152 -3.90 10.12 6.19
N THR A 153 -5.06 10.61 5.75
CA THR A 153 -5.69 11.82 6.28
C THR A 153 -6.76 11.53 7.33
N GLN A 154 -6.88 10.30 7.77
CA GLN A 154 -7.93 9.90 8.68
C GLN A 154 -7.76 10.49 10.08
N LYS A 155 -8.88 11.01 10.61
CA LYS A 155 -8.98 11.66 11.91
C LYS A 155 -9.37 10.68 13.02
N LEU A 156 -8.77 9.50 13.05
CA LEU A 156 -9.18 8.47 14.00
C LEU A 156 -8.31 8.47 15.25
N ASN A 157 -8.92 8.08 16.38
CA ASN A 157 -8.19 7.85 17.63
C ASN A 157 -7.51 6.49 17.69
N THR A 158 -7.35 5.82 16.56
CA THR A 158 -6.77 4.50 16.43
C THR A 158 -5.41 4.56 15.75
N GLN A 159 -4.67 3.49 15.86
CA GLN A 159 -3.37 3.33 15.23
C GLN A 159 -3.47 3.41 13.71
N ILE A 160 -2.74 4.33 13.12
CA ILE A 160 -2.70 4.57 11.69
C ILE A 160 -1.27 4.42 11.22
N ASP A 161 -1.05 3.45 10.35
CA ASP A 161 0.22 3.22 9.70
C ASP A 161 0.10 3.64 8.23
N LEU A 162 1.00 4.46 7.75
CA LEU A 162 1.03 4.75 6.32
C LEU A 162 1.67 3.56 5.57
N ILE A 163 2.86 3.18 6.00
CA ILE A 163 3.67 2.09 5.44
C ILE A 163 4.02 1.13 6.58
N TYR A 164 3.59 -0.12 6.47
CA TYR A 164 3.75 -1.11 7.52
C TYR A 164 4.42 -2.39 7.03
N ALA A 165 5.44 -2.86 7.74
CA ALA A 165 6.08 -4.14 7.49
C ALA A 165 6.03 -5.05 8.72
N ARG A 166 5.69 -6.32 8.51
CA ARG A 166 5.67 -7.35 9.54
C ARG A 166 5.98 -8.76 9.01
N GLU A 167 6.17 -9.70 9.90
CA GLU A 167 6.51 -11.09 9.59
C GLU A 167 7.85 -11.18 8.83
N ASN A 168 7.86 -11.47 7.52
CA ASN A 168 9.04 -11.42 6.66
C ASN A 168 8.86 -10.39 5.53
N GLY A 169 7.90 -9.49 5.67
CA GLY A 169 7.60 -8.47 4.67
C GLY A 169 8.75 -7.48 4.49
N LYS A 170 8.98 -7.04 3.27
CA LYS A 170 10.06 -6.11 2.91
C LYS A 170 9.51 -4.91 2.17
N ILE A 171 9.93 -3.72 2.57
CA ILE A 171 9.57 -2.48 1.88
C ILE A 171 10.84 -1.70 1.58
N ASN A 172 11.05 -1.37 0.31
CA ASN A 172 12.17 -0.58 -0.17
C ASN A 172 11.64 0.72 -0.77
N ILE A 173 12.10 1.85 -0.26
CA ILE A 173 11.68 3.19 -0.67
C ILE A 173 12.84 3.86 -1.39
N TYR A 174 12.68 4.07 -2.68
CA TYR A 174 13.64 4.73 -3.57
C TYR A 174 13.20 6.15 -3.94
N GLY A 175 11.93 6.49 -3.74
CA GLY A 175 11.35 7.80 -4.06
C GLY A 175 9.90 7.89 -3.59
N GLY A 176 9.26 9.03 -3.87
CA GLY A 176 7.89 9.31 -3.46
C GLY A 176 7.79 10.32 -2.32
N THR A 177 6.58 10.72 -1.99
CA THR A 177 6.27 11.63 -0.89
C THR A 177 5.37 10.92 0.12
N PHE A 178 5.70 11.05 1.40
CA PHE A 178 5.04 10.32 2.48
C PHE A 178 4.57 11.29 3.56
N GLU A 179 3.28 11.28 3.83
CA GLU A 179 2.66 12.08 4.87
C GLU A 179 1.64 11.23 5.62
N SER A 180 1.87 11.03 6.91
CA SER A 180 0.88 10.48 7.80
C SER A 180 0.63 11.50 8.88
N GLY A 181 -0.55 11.62 9.24
CA GLY A 181 -0.75 12.43 10.38
C GLY A 181 -2.07 13.11 10.48
N LYS A 182 -2.37 13.28 11.69
CA LYS A 182 -3.41 14.14 12.15
C LYS A 182 -2.86 15.56 12.16
N TYR A 183 -3.17 16.33 11.10
CA TYR A 183 -3.05 17.78 11.22
C TYR A 183 -1.66 18.33 11.53
N GLY A 184 -0.65 17.87 10.85
CA GLY A 184 0.70 18.39 11.07
C GLY A 184 1.28 18.09 12.46
N THR A 185 0.69 17.19 13.20
CA THR A 185 1.33 16.66 14.40
C THR A 185 2.51 15.81 13.96
N PRO A 186 3.72 16.05 14.46
CA PRO A 186 4.84 15.17 14.21
C PRO A 186 4.48 13.74 14.57
N ASN A 187 5.10 12.77 13.91
CA ASN A 187 4.93 11.34 14.16
C ASN A 187 5.30 10.84 15.56
N ASN A 188 5.70 11.69 16.42
CA ASN A 188 5.98 11.49 17.84
C ASN A 188 4.76 11.78 18.69
N ASP A 189 3.57 11.57 18.17
CA ASP A 189 2.42 11.49 19.03
C ASP A 189 2.76 10.49 20.14
N THR A 190 2.87 11.00 21.35
CA THR A 190 3.18 10.21 22.54
C THR A 190 2.17 9.09 22.78
N ASP A 191 1.05 9.14 22.07
CA ASP A 191 0.03 8.11 22.08
C ASP A 191 0.31 6.97 21.07
N GLY A 192 1.37 7.07 20.25
CA GLY A 192 1.79 6.01 19.32
C GLY A 192 0.79 5.66 18.23
N ARG A 193 0.02 6.64 17.74
CA ARG A 193 -1.14 6.37 16.87
C ARG A 193 -0.94 6.65 15.39
N TYR A 194 0.11 7.39 15.02
CA TYR A 194 0.30 7.86 13.63
C TYR A 194 1.72 7.61 13.15
N TRP A 195 1.91 6.58 12.33
CA TRP A 195 3.22 6.23 11.82
C TRP A 195 3.32 6.40 10.30
N VAL A 196 4.35 7.12 9.85
CA VAL A 196 4.69 7.17 8.42
C VAL A 196 5.31 5.85 8.01
N LEU A 197 6.29 5.39 8.75
CA LEU A 197 6.90 4.06 8.60
C LEU A 197 6.76 3.32 9.92
N ASN A 198 6.28 2.09 9.88
CA ASN A 198 6.18 1.22 11.05
C ASN A 198 6.69 -0.18 10.70
N LEU A 199 7.74 -0.59 11.37
CA LEU A 199 8.25 -1.96 11.36
C LEU A 199 7.84 -2.63 12.66
N LYS A 200 7.07 -3.72 12.58
CA LYS A 200 6.58 -4.41 13.77
C LYS A 200 7.74 -4.86 14.67
N ASN A 201 7.75 -4.40 15.91
CA ASN A 201 8.86 -4.59 16.85
C ASN A 201 9.28 -6.04 17.05
N THR A 202 8.31 -6.96 17.05
CA THR A 202 8.60 -8.41 17.22
C THR A 202 9.23 -9.04 15.98
N ASP A 203 9.19 -8.37 14.85
CA ASP A 203 9.54 -8.94 13.54
C ASP A 203 10.80 -8.30 12.93
N LYS A 204 11.51 -7.43 13.66
CA LYS A 204 12.70 -6.69 13.20
C LYS A 204 13.82 -7.54 12.60
N ASN A 205 13.93 -8.79 13.01
CA ASN A 205 14.95 -9.70 12.49
C ASN A 205 14.56 -10.36 11.16
N THR A 206 13.31 -10.25 10.76
CA THR A 206 12.77 -10.94 9.59
C THR A 206 12.10 -10.01 8.58
N ALA A 207 11.43 -8.98 9.07
CA ALA A 207 10.86 -7.92 8.24
C ALA A 207 11.82 -6.73 8.12
N SER A 208 11.63 -5.88 7.11
CA SER A 208 12.46 -4.69 6.93
C SER A 208 11.74 -3.56 6.20
N ILE A 209 12.10 -2.33 6.57
CA ILE A 209 11.85 -1.12 5.79
C ILE A 209 13.21 -0.47 5.51
N GLN A 210 13.50 -0.20 4.23
CA GLN A 210 14.76 0.41 3.80
C GLN A 210 14.47 1.65 2.97
N VAL A 211 15.10 2.77 3.32
CA VAL A 211 14.92 4.07 2.67
C VAL A 211 16.22 4.51 2.03
N SER A 212 16.18 4.73 0.72
CA SER A 212 17.28 5.29 -0.06
C SER A 212 16.86 6.51 -0.89
N GLY A 213 15.67 7.04 -0.65
CA GLY A 213 15.16 8.24 -1.30
C GLY A 213 13.74 8.59 -0.84
N GLY A 214 13.21 9.70 -1.33
CA GLY A 214 11.86 10.16 -1.01
C GLY A 214 11.81 11.39 -0.11
N THR A 215 10.64 11.98 -0.02
CA THR A 215 10.33 13.13 0.84
C THR A 215 9.39 12.67 1.95
N PHE A 216 9.75 12.97 3.18
CA PHE A 216 8.98 12.61 4.36
C PHE A 216 8.52 13.88 5.08
N ILE A 217 7.22 14.08 5.19
CA ILE A 217 6.64 15.28 5.81
C ILE A 217 6.46 15.01 7.30
N ASN A 218 7.06 15.88 8.11
CA ASN A 218 7.06 15.80 9.58
C ASN A 218 7.58 14.44 10.14
N PHE A 219 8.45 13.76 9.39
CA PHE A 219 9.04 12.49 9.81
C PHE A 219 10.52 12.42 9.44
N ASN A 220 11.33 11.87 10.32
CA ASN A 220 12.76 11.65 10.07
C ASN A 220 13.06 10.14 10.00
N PRO A 221 13.26 9.56 8.82
CA PRO A 221 13.54 8.13 8.69
C PRO A 221 14.91 7.70 9.27
N ALA A 222 15.82 8.66 9.53
CA ALA A 222 17.09 8.37 10.20
C ALA A 222 16.96 8.27 11.72
N ASN A 223 15.91 8.87 12.29
CA ASN A 223 15.62 8.83 13.72
C ASN A 223 14.11 8.89 13.92
N PRO A 224 13.42 7.77 13.75
CA PRO A 224 11.96 7.74 13.73
C PRO A 224 11.30 7.92 15.10
N ASN A 225 12.06 8.03 16.20
CA ASN A 225 11.56 8.06 17.59
C ASN A 225 10.62 6.90 17.98
N MET A 226 10.69 5.83 17.23
CA MET A 226 9.85 4.64 17.32
C MET A 226 10.72 3.42 17.03
N ASP A 227 10.21 2.24 17.27
CA ASP A 227 10.91 1.00 16.96
C ASP A 227 12.36 0.97 17.52
N ASP A 228 12.51 1.41 18.78
CA ASP A 228 13.81 1.52 19.48
C ASP A 228 14.78 2.55 18.83
N ASN A 229 14.25 3.51 18.06
CA ASN A 229 15.00 4.56 17.36
C ASN A 229 16.00 4.03 16.31
N GLU A 230 15.75 2.86 15.75
CA GLU A 230 16.56 2.34 14.66
C GLU A 230 16.31 3.12 13.36
N SER A 231 17.39 3.45 12.67
CA SER A 231 17.31 4.15 11.39
C SER A 231 16.75 3.22 10.29
N TYR A 232 15.85 3.74 9.49
CA TYR A 232 15.39 3.07 8.26
C TYR A 232 16.29 3.34 7.06
N LEU A 233 17.29 4.23 7.18
CA LEU A 233 18.16 4.59 6.05
C LEU A 233 19.09 3.44 5.66
N VAL A 234 19.20 3.23 4.37
CA VAL A 234 20.27 2.40 3.80
C VAL A 234 21.63 3.08 4.05
N THR A 235 22.65 2.30 4.34
CA THR A 235 24.01 2.81 4.55
C THR A 235 24.47 3.70 3.41
N GLY A 236 24.99 4.88 3.75
CA GLY A 236 25.46 5.88 2.79
C GLY A 236 24.42 6.93 2.37
N TYR A 237 23.20 6.81 2.88
CA TYR A 237 22.16 7.84 2.70
C TYR A 237 22.03 8.72 3.95
N GLU A 238 21.65 9.94 3.75
CA GLU A 238 21.42 10.92 4.80
C GLU A 238 20.12 11.70 4.59
N VAL A 239 19.60 12.27 5.67
CA VAL A 239 18.42 13.12 5.61
C VAL A 239 18.88 14.56 5.45
N THR A 240 18.42 15.22 4.39
CA THR A 240 18.52 16.66 4.23
C THR A 240 17.17 17.29 4.59
N ARG A 241 17.18 18.35 5.41
CA ARG A 241 15.96 19.11 5.67
C ARG A 241 15.84 20.18 4.61
N ASP A 242 14.68 20.28 3.97
CA ASP A 242 14.33 21.46 3.20
C ASP A 242 14.30 22.65 4.15
N GLY A 243 15.09 23.68 3.81
CA GLY A 243 15.34 24.80 4.68
C GLY A 243 14.06 25.53 5.05
N SER A 244 13.86 25.68 6.33
CA SER A 244 13.06 26.77 6.90
C SER A 244 13.85 28.09 6.84
#